data_6bf6ac6871d4c5d76b687bb59e27bfd2
#
_entry.id   6bf6ac6871d4c5d76b687bb59e27bfd2
#
_cell.length_a   1.000
_cell.length_b   1.000
_cell.length_c   1.000
_cell.angle_alpha   90.00
_cell.angle_beta   90.00
_cell.angle_gamma   90.00
#
_symmetry.space_group_name_H-M   'P 1'
#
loop_
_entity.id
_entity.type
_entity.pdbx_description
1 polymer ?
#
loop_
_entity_poly.entity_id
_entity_poly.type
_entity_poly.pdbx_seq_one_letter_code
_entity_poly.pdbx_strand_id
1 'polypeptide(L)'
;GEAAPGTWQNAGARGRGMAQLTYENNAARVAAVVAVVVGTHGIRVTHAWVAHDCGPVVNPDGLRNQIEGNVIQAINRTLNEAITFDPYGITSLEWGAYPLADFAALPEIDITLIDRPDPPILGAGEATSAAIPAAIANAVHAACGLRLRAVPFTRDALEHARAHS
;
A
#
# COMPACT_ATOMS: atom_id res chain seq x y z
N GLY A 1 -11.25 16.42 -13.30
CA GLY A 1 -12.46 15.62 -13.43
C GLY A 1 -12.17 14.24 -12.91
N GLU A 2 -12.84 13.84 -11.84
CA GLU A 2 -12.72 12.49 -11.26
C GLU A 2 -13.19 11.47 -12.30
N ALA A 3 -12.41 10.41 -12.50
CA ALA A 3 -12.80 9.27 -13.30
C ALA A 3 -13.94 8.52 -12.59
N ALA A 4 -15.03 8.28 -13.28
CA ALA A 4 -16.16 7.54 -12.73
C ALA A 4 -15.74 6.14 -12.23
N PRO A 5 -16.32 5.63 -11.13
CA PRO A 5 -16.05 4.29 -10.63
C PRO A 5 -16.31 3.25 -11.75
N GLY A 6 -15.33 2.41 -12.05
CA GLY A 6 -15.42 1.37 -13.07
C GLY A 6 -14.63 1.59 -14.36
N THR A 7 -14.13 2.79 -14.64
CA THR A 7 -13.33 3.07 -15.86
C THR A 7 -11.91 2.49 -15.84
N TRP A 8 -11.48 1.97 -14.70
CA TRP A 8 -10.15 1.38 -14.53
C TRP A 8 -9.99 -0.02 -15.12
N GLN A 9 -11.08 -0.67 -15.51
CA GLN A 9 -11.07 -2.11 -15.75
C GLN A 9 -10.33 -2.55 -17.02
N ASN A 10 -10.02 -1.66 -17.96
CA ASN A 10 -9.49 -2.09 -19.25
C ASN A 10 -8.33 -1.29 -19.86
N ALA A 11 -7.77 -0.29 -19.20
CA ALA A 11 -6.70 0.52 -19.78
C ALA A 11 -5.55 0.75 -18.79
N GLY A 12 -4.51 -0.10 -18.84
CA GLY A 12 -3.30 0.10 -18.06
C GLY A 12 -2.39 -1.12 -18.04
N ALA A 13 -1.10 -0.85 -17.83
CA ALA A 13 -0.11 -1.90 -17.61
C ALA A 13 -0.34 -2.55 -16.24
N ARG A 14 -0.24 -3.87 -16.18
CA ARG A 14 -0.45 -4.65 -14.96
C ARG A 14 0.87 -5.19 -14.45
N GLY A 15 1.06 -5.16 -13.14
CA GLY A 15 2.22 -5.73 -12.49
C GLY A 15 1.91 -6.28 -11.11
N ARG A 16 2.77 -7.19 -10.66
CA ARG A 16 2.77 -7.69 -9.28
C ARG A 16 4.13 -7.45 -8.67
N GLY A 17 4.15 -7.07 -7.40
CA GLY A 17 5.37 -6.88 -6.66
C GLY A 17 5.26 -7.48 -5.28
N MET A 18 6.36 -8.01 -4.78
CA MET A 18 6.46 -8.61 -3.46
C MET A 18 7.41 -7.79 -2.59
N ALA A 19 7.11 -7.76 -1.30
CA ALA A 19 8.02 -7.33 -0.26
C ALA A 19 7.83 -8.19 0.99
N GLN A 20 8.89 -8.32 1.76
CA GLN A 20 8.85 -8.98 3.06
C GLN A 20 9.69 -8.20 4.06
N LEU A 21 9.36 -8.34 5.33
CA LEU A 21 10.14 -7.76 6.43
C LEU A 21 9.98 -8.56 7.72
N THR A 22 10.95 -8.35 8.60
CA THR A 22 10.81 -8.65 10.01
C THR A 22 10.67 -7.31 10.73
N TYR A 23 9.54 -7.14 11.43
CA TYR A 23 9.22 -5.90 12.11
C TYR A 23 9.84 -5.87 13.50
N GLU A 24 10.37 -4.71 13.92
CA GLU A 24 10.92 -4.44 15.25
C GLU A 24 11.74 -5.61 15.86
N ASN A 25 12.89 -5.92 15.28
CA ASN A 25 13.84 -6.91 15.82
C ASN A 25 13.24 -8.30 16.13
N ASN A 26 12.29 -8.79 15.34
CA ASN A 26 11.56 -10.06 15.44
C ASN A 26 10.16 -9.98 16.07
N ALA A 27 9.55 -8.81 16.19
CA ALA A 27 8.19 -8.71 16.71
C ALA A 27 7.17 -9.39 15.79
N ALA A 28 7.25 -9.17 14.48
CA ALA A 28 6.39 -9.87 13.52
C ALA A 28 7.15 -10.10 12.19
N ARG A 29 6.70 -11.08 11.41
CA ARG A 29 7.17 -11.32 10.04
C ARG A 29 6.00 -11.16 9.09
N VAL A 30 6.21 -10.35 8.06
CA VAL A 30 5.19 -10.06 7.06
C VAL A 30 5.75 -10.26 5.68
N ALA A 31 5.00 -10.95 4.83
CA ALA A 31 5.21 -10.98 3.39
C ALA A 31 3.94 -10.50 2.69
N ALA A 32 4.09 -9.60 1.75
CA ALA A 32 2.98 -9.08 0.96
C ALA A 32 3.28 -9.15 -0.53
N VAL A 33 2.27 -9.57 -1.30
CA VAL A 33 2.24 -9.43 -2.75
C VAL A 33 1.14 -8.45 -3.10
N VAL A 34 1.43 -7.48 -3.97
CA VAL A 34 0.45 -6.47 -4.39
C VAL A 34 0.33 -6.51 -5.91
N ALA A 35 -0.90 -6.48 -6.41
CA ALA A 35 -1.20 -6.31 -7.83
C ALA A 35 -1.65 -4.87 -8.10
N VAL A 36 -1.10 -4.27 -9.16
CA VAL A 36 -1.43 -2.90 -9.57
C VAL A 36 -1.85 -2.83 -11.03
N VAL A 37 -2.62 -1.79 -11.34
CA VAL A 37 -2.84 -1.27 -12.68
C VAL A 37 -2.25 0.12 -12.73
N VAL A 38 -1.39 0.36 -13.72
CA VAL A 38 -0.76 1.68 -13.99
C VAL A 38 -1.32 2.22 -15.29
N GLY A 39 -2.08 3.29 -15.21
CA GLY A 39 -2.80 3.89 -16.34
C GLY A 39 -2.61 5.40 -16.44
N THR A 40 -3.43 6.03 -17.27
CA THR A 40 -3.44 7.50 -17.49
C THR A 40 -3.90 8.28 -16.26
N HIS A 41 -4.63 7.61 -15.35
CA HIS A 41 -5.12 8.23 -14.11
C HIS A 41 -4.21 7.95 -12.89
N GLY A 42 -3.05 7.33 -13.09
CA GLY A 42 -2.12 7.00 -12.01
C GLY A 42 -2.03 5.50 -11.73
N ILE A 43 -1.81 5.16 -10.48
CA ILE A 43 -1.65 3.79 -9.97
C ILE A 43 -2.89 3.41 -9.17
N ARG A 44 -3.40 2.22 -9.41
CA ARG A 44 -4.44 1.60 -8.59
C ARG A 44 -3.98 0.24 -8.11
N VAL A 45 -4.07 -0.01 -6.81
CA VAL A 45 -3.92 -1.35 -6.23
C VAL A 45 -5.23 -2.10 -6.43
N THR A 46 -5.16 -3.28 -7.02
CA THR A 46 -6.34 -4.11 -7.29
C THR A 46 -6.48 -5.27 -6.33
N HIS A 47 -5.36 -5.76 -5.81
CA HIS A 47 -5.33 -6.90 -4.91
C HIS A 47 -4.09 -6.85 -4.01
N ALA A 48 -4.25 -7.29 -2.76
CA ALA A 48 -3.15 -7.50 -1.83
C ALA A 48 -3.29 -8.88 -1.17
N TRP A 49 -2.24 -9.69 -1.26
CA TRP A 49 -2.10 -10.95 -0.52
C TRP A 49 -1.09 -10.75 0.58
N VAL A 50 -1.47 -11.04 1.82
CA VAL A 50 -0.63 -10.83 3.00
C VAL A 50 -0.50 -12.13 3.78
N ALA A 51 0.73 -12.55 4.04
CA ALA A 51 1.03 -13.57 5.04
C ALA A 51 1.63 -12.88 6.27
N HIS A 52 1.05 -13.14 7.43
CA HIS A 52 1.42 -12.47 8.69
C HIS A 52 1.69 -13.49 9.79
N ASP A 53 2.85 -13.41 10.41
CA ASP A 53 3.31 -14.21 11.52
C ASP A 53 3.65 -13.30 12.70
N CYS A 54 2.84 -13.33 13.74
CA CYS A 54 3.07 -12.64 15.00
C CYS A 54 3.11 -13.59 16.22
N GLY A 55 3.45 -14.87 15.97
CA GLY A 55 3.39 -15.91 16.98
C GLY A 55 1.97 -16.49 17.14
N PRO A 56 1.54 -16.84 18.36
CA PRO A 56 0.22 -17.36 18.62
C PRO A 56 -0.90 -16.38 18.25
N VAL A 57 -1.90 -16.85 17.50
CA VAL A 57 -3.05 -16.05 17.09
C VAL A 57 -4.16 -16.18 18.11
N VAL A 58 -4.27 -15.21 19.02
CA VAL A 58 -5.27 -15.21 20.10
C VAL A 58 -6.66 -14.82 19.61
N ASN A 59 -6.75 -13.82 18.75
CA ASN A 59 -8.00 -13.32 18.17
C ASN A 59 -7.85 -13.19 16.64
N PRO A 60 -8.24 -14.21 15.86
CA PRO A 60 -8.10 -14.18 14.41
C PRO A 60 -8.84 -13.04 13.72
N ASP A 61 -10.05 -12.72 14.17
CA ASP A 61 -10.88 -11.65 13.57
C ASP A 61 -10.27 -10.27 13.84
N GLY A 62 -9.86 -10.02 15.08
CA GLY A 62 -9.18 -8.78 15.44
C GLY A 62 -7.84 -8.61 14.69
N LEU A 63 -7.09 -9.70 14.53
CA LEU A 63 -5.84 -9.68 13.77
C LEU A 63 -6.07 -9.39 12.29
N ARG A 64 -7.10 -9.97 11.65
CA ARG A 64 -7.48 -9.67 10.28
C ARG A 64 -7.83 -8.21 10.09
N ASN A 65 -8.67 -7.64 10.98
CA ASN A 65 -9.03 -6.23 10.95
C ASN A 65 -7.79 -5.30 11.05
N GLN A 66 -6.81 -5.65 11.89
CA GLN A 66 -5.57 -4.89 11.98
C GLN A 66 -4.78 -4.95 10.66
N ILE A 67 -4.68 -6.12 10.05
CA ILE A 67 -3.96 -6.31 8.78
C ILE A 67 -4.66 -5.56 7.65
N GLU A 68 -5.98 -5.66 7.53
CA GLU A 68 -6.77 -4.93 6.52
C GLU A 68 -6.60 -3.43 6.66
N GLY A 69 -6.74 -2.90 7.88
CA GLY A 69 -6.53 -1.48 8.18
C GLY A 69 -5.12 -1.01 7.81
N ASN A 70 -4.10 -1.82 8.10
CA ASN A 70 -2.71 -1.55 7.73
C ASN A 70 -2.52 -1.48 6.21
N VAL A 71 -3.10 -2.43 5.46
CA VAL A 71 -3.02 -2.45 3.99
C VAL A 71 -3.64 -1.17 3.42
N ILE A 72 -4.86 -0.83 3.83
CA ILE A 72 -5.60 0.35 3.35
C ILE A 72 -4.83 1.63 3.67
N GLN A 73 -4.39 1.79 4.91
CA GLN A 73 -3.63 2.97 5.35
C GLN A 73 -2.30 3.09 4.59
N ALA A 74 -1.57 1.99 4.41
CA ALA A 74 -0.30 2.00 3.69
C ALA A 74 -0.47 2.30 2.20
N ILE A 75 -1.56 1.84 1.56
CA ILE A 75 -1.90 2.23 0.19
C ILE A 75 -2.14 3.74 0.11
N ASN A 76 -2.92 4.31 1.02
CA ASN A 76 -3.15 5.74 1.06
C ASN A 76 -1.86 6.55 1.20
N ARG A 77 -1.01 6.21 2.16
CA ARG A 77 0.30 6.85 2.36
C ARG A 77 1.21 6.73 1.15
N THR A 78 1.11 5.61 0.43
CA THR A 78 1.96 5.37 -0.74
C THR A 78 1.50 6.13 -1.97
N LEU A 79 0.18 6.30 -2.17
CA LEU A 79 -0.38 6.81 -3.41
C LEU A 79 -0.90 8.25 -3.32
N ASN A 80 -1.40 8.67 -2.15
CA ASN A 80 -2.21 9.88 -2.03
C ASN A 80 -1.70 10.88 -0.99
N GLU A 81 -1.37 10.39 0.23
CA GLU A 81 -1.18 11.25 1.38
C GLU A 81 0.14 12.01 1.33
N ALA A 82 0.08 13.33 1.40
CA ALA A 82 1.25 14.18 1.58
C ALA A 82 0.86 15.45 2.36
N ILE A 83 1.70 15.82 3.33
CA ILE A 83 1.65 17.13 3.93
C ILE A 83 2.50 18.07 3.07
N THR A 84 1.93 19.17 2.64
CA THR A 84 2.65 20.22 1.91
C THR A 84 2.98 21.40 2.83
N PHE A 85 4.13 22.03 2.59
CA PHE A 85 4.58 23.15 3.40
C PHE A 85 5.45 24.10 2.57
N ASP A 86 5.53 25.34 3.03
CA ASP A 86 6.42 26.36 2.52
C ASP A 86 7.27 26.94 3.66
N PRO A 87 8.11 27.97 3.42
CA PRO A 87 8.90 28.60 4.50
C PRO A 87 8.10 29.21 5.65
N TYR A 88 6.80 29.39 5.47
CA TYR A 88 5.91 30.01 6.47
C TYR A 88 5.10 29.01 7.27
N GLY A 89 5.04 27.75 6.82
CA GLY A 89 4.34 26.67 7.53
C GLY A 89 3.67 25.66 6.65
N ILE A 90 2.73 24.88 7.23
CA ILE A 90 1.96 23.87 6.53
C ILE A 90 0.95 24.54 5.61
N THR A 91 0.87 24.09 4.36
CA THR A 91 -0.07 24.62 3.35
C THR A 91 -1.25 23.69 3.08
N SER A 92 -1.18 22.40 3.48
CA SER A 92 -2.28 21.45 3.37
C SER A 92 -3.26 21.57 4.56
N LEU A 93 -3.96 22.71 4.68
CA LEU A 93 -4.80 23.03 5.84
C LEU A 93 -6.29 22.76 5.63
N GLU A 94 -6.72 22.61 4.38
CA GLU A 94 -8.13 22.52 4.01
C GLU A 94 -8.57 21.06 3.86
N TRP A 95 -9.87 20.80 4.06
CA TRP A 95 -10.48 19.51 3.69
C TRP A 95 -10.26 19.26 2.20
N GLY A 96 -9.69 18.11 1.86
CA GLY A 96 -9.32 17.74 0.49
C GLY A 96 -7.87 18.06 0.10
N ALA A 97 -7.15 18.88 0.85
CA ALA A 97 -5.71 19.08 0.66
C ALA A 97 -4.86 17.88 1.14
N TYR A 98 -5.49 16.96 1.85
CA TYR A 98 -4.91 15.68 2.29
C TYR A 98 -5.83 14.53 1.83
N PRO A 99 -5.72 14.12 0.55
CA PRO A 99 -6.68 13.19 -0.04
C PRO A 99 -6.54 11.78 0.51
N LEU A 100 -7.67 11.15 0.79
CA LEU A 100 -7.77 9.73 1.15
C LEU A 100 -8.48 8.97 0.02
N ALA A 101 -8.19 7.68 -0.11
CA ALA A 101 -8.93 6.82 -1.03
C ALA A 101 -10.38 6.65 -0.57
N ASP A 102 -11.30 6.64 -1.51
CA ASP A 102 -12.69 6.26 -1.27
C ASP A 102 -12.86 4.73 -1.23
N PHE A 103 -14.04 4.27 -0.83
CA PHE A 103 -14.35 2.84 -0.75
C PHE A 103 -14.28 2.14 -2.12
N ALA A 104 -14.52 2.84 -3.22
CA ALA A 104 -14.45 2.27 -4.56
C ALA A 104 -13.02 2.00 -5.03
N ALA A 105 -12.03 2.64 -4.41
CA ALA A 105 -10.62 2.46 -4.69
C ALA A 105 -9.97 1.33 -3.87
N LEU A 106 -10.68 0.75 -2.90
CA LEU A 106 -10.12 -0.31 -2.05
C LEU A 106 -9.86 -1.59 -2.86
N PRO A 107 -8.73 -2.27 -2.63
CA PRO A 107 -8.40 -3.55 -3.27
C PRO A 107 -9.16 -4.70 -2.62
N GLU A 108 -9.17 -5.84 -3.29
CA GLU A 108 -9.38 -7.13 -2.62
C GLU A 108 -8.19 -7.46 -1.74
N ILE A 109 -8.43 -7.98 -0.54
CA ILE A 109 -7.38 -8.31 0.43
C ILE A 109 -7.54 -9.75 0.89
N ASP A 110 -6.54 -10.59 0.59
CA ASP A 110 -6.44 -11.97 1.06
C ASP A 110 -5.40 -12.07 2.18
N ILE A 111 -5.79 -12.62 3.33
CA ILE A 111 -4.94 -12.71 4.49
C ILE A 111 -4.73 -14.16 4.90
N THR A 112 -3.46 -14.56 4.99
CA THR A 112 -3.02 -15.81 5.59
C THR A 112 -2.38 -15.53 6.95
N LEU A 113 -3.02 -15.98 8.01
CA LEU A 113 -2.46 -15.94 9.36
C LEU A 113 -1.58 -17.18 9.57
N ILE A 114 -0.33 -16.97 9.98
CA ILE A 114 0.59 -18.05 10.35
C ILE A 114 0.55 -18.18 11.87
N ASP A 115 -0.20 -19.16 12.34
CA ASP A 115 -0.33 -19.46 13.76
C ASP A 115 0.82 -20.35 14.23
N ARG A 116 1.67 -19.83 15.12
CA ARG A 116 2.80 -20.55 15.72
C ARG A 116 2.65 -20.57 17.23
N PRO A 117 2.27 -21.71 17.82
CA PRO A 117 1.91 -21.79 19.24
C PRO A 117 3.10 -21.62 20.20
N ASP A 118 4.32 -21.93 19.78
CA ASP A 118 5.49 -22.00 20.66
C ASP A 118 6.20 -20.66 20.94
N PRO A 119 6.32 -19.70 19.98
CA PRO A 119 6.98 -18.43 20.24
C PRO A 119 6.11 -17.50 21.09
N PRO A 120 6.71 -16.47 21.73
CA PRO A 120 5.93 -15.49 22.48
C PRO A 120 4.92 -14.77 21.58
N ILE A 121 3.82 -14.30 22.15
CA ILE A 121 2.86 -13.43 21.46
C ILE A 121 3.57 -12.13 21.11
N LEU A 122 3.49 -11.75 19.84
CA LEU A 122 4.14 -10.56 19.28
C LEU A 122 3.09 -9.55 18.84
N GLY A 123 3.51 -8.28 18.72
CA GLY A 123 2.62 -7.22 18.27
C GLY A 123 2.30 -7.34 16.77
N ALA A 124 1.05 -7.04 16.41
CA ALA A 124 0.58 -7.07 15.03
C ALA A 124 -0.16 -5.78 14.61
N GLY A 125 -0.06 -4.73 15.41
CA GLY A 125 -0.84 -3.50 15.22
C GLY A 125 -0.49 -2.74 13.94
N GLU A 126 0.77 -2.73 13.50
CA GLU A 126 1.21 -1.91 12.37
C GLU A 126 2.22 -2.59 11.42
N ALA A 127 2.65 -3.81 11.73
CA ALA A 127 3.74 -4.48 11.01
C ALA A 127 3.47 -4.63 9.50
N THR A 128 2.22 -4.89 9.11
CA THR A 128 1.85 -5.07 7.70
C THR A 128 2.04 -3.79 6.89
N SER A 129 1.83 -2.63 7.49
CA SER A 129 1.94 -1.34 6.79
C SER A 129 3.33 -1.10 6.20
N ALA A 130 4.38 -1.66 6.79
CA ALA A 130 5.75 -1.46 6.33
C ALA A 130 6.10 -2.23 5.04
N ALA A 131 5.41 -3.37 4.75
CA ALA A 131 5.65 -4.15 3.54
C ALA A 131 4.98 -3.56 2.29
N ILE A 132 3.82 -2.94 2.45
CA ILE A 132 2.93 -2.55 1.34
C ILE A 132 3.57 -1.52 0.39
N PRO A 133 4.22 -0.44 0.86
CA PRO A 133 4.82 0.55 -0.05
C PRO A 133 5.89 -0.04 -0.97
N ALA A 134 6.74 -0.91 -0.44
CA ALA A 134 7.78 -1.57 -1.21
C ALA A 134 7.19 -2.57 -2.23
N ALA A 135 6.14 -3.31 -1.84
CA ALA A 135 5.43 -4.20 -2.74
C ALA A 135 4.76 -3.43 -3.89
N ILE A 136 4.14 -2.26 -3.62
CA ILE A 136 3.57 -1.37 -4.64
C ILE A 136 4.68 -0.86 -5.58
N ALA A 137 5.81 -0.37 -5.07
CA ALA A 137 6.92 0.12 -5.88
C ALA A 137 7.45 -0.97 -6.83
N ASN A 138 7.59 -2.21 -6.34
CA ASN A 138 8.00 -3.35 -7.15
C ASN A 138 6.94 -3.73 -8.18
N ALA A 139 5.64 -3.66 -7.83
CA ALA A 139 4.55 -3.92 -8.76
C ALA A 139 4.48 -2.89 -9.89
N VAL A 140 4.69 -1.60 -9.60
CA VAL A 140 4.79 -0.54 -10.60
C VAL A 140 5.96 -0.78 -11.55
N HIS A 141 7.13 -1.13 -11.01
CA HIS A 141 8.27 -1.47 -11.84
C HIS A 141 7.99 -2.68 -12.76
N ALA A 142 7.36 -3.72 -12.23
CA ALA A 142 6.97 -4.88 -13.04
C ALA A 142 5.94 -4.54 -14.11
N ALA A 143 5.07 -3.56 -13.86
CA ALA A 143 4.04 -3.12 -14.80
C ALA A 143 4.60 -2.28 -15.96
N CYS A 144 5.52 -1.36 -15.69
CA CYS A 144 5.92 -0.35 -16.68
C CYS A 144 7.42 0.03 -16.66
N GLY A 145 8.26 -0.67 -15.92
CA GLY A 145 9.71 -0.44 -15.86
C GLY A 145 10.14 0.75 -14.98
N LEU A 146 9.21 1.56 -14.48
CA LEU A 146 9.53 2.77 -13.73
C LEU A 146 9.89 2.46 -12.27
N ARG A 147 10.96 3.07 -11.75
CA ARG A 147 11.40 2.99 -10.36
C ARG A 147 11.02 4.25 -9.60
N LEU A 148 9.89 4.22 -8.91
CA LEU A 148 9.48 5.27 -8.00
C LEU A 148 10.17 5.06 -6.64
N ARG A 149 10.75 6.13 -6.08
CA ARG A 149 11.54 6.08 -4.83
C ARG A 149 11.10 7.10 -3.78
N ALA A 150 10.18 7.98 -4.14
CA ALA A 150 9.63 9.00 -3.25
C ALA A 150 8.10 8.89 -3.23
N VAL A 151 7.53 8.77 -2.06
CA VAL A 151 6.07 8.77 -1.85
C VAL A 151 5.57 10.21 -1.70
N PRO A 152 4.31 10.49 -2.06
CA PRO A 152 3.36 9.59 -2.66
C PRO A 152 3.63 9.34 -4.15
N PHE A 153 3.27 8.14 -4.63
CA PHE A 153 3.39 7.76 -6.05
C PHE A 153 2.22 8.33 -6.86
N THR A 154 2.16 9.64 -6.94
CA THR A 154 1.11 10.35 -7.65
C THR A 154 1.21 10.17 -9.17
N ARG A 155 0.18 10.62 -9.88
CA ARG A 155 0.21 10.70 -11.34
C ARG A 155 1.40 11.55 -11.83
N ASP A 156 1.65 12.69 -11.22
CA ASP A 156 2.75 13.59 -11.59
C ASP A 156 4.11 12.92 -11.35
N ALA A 157 4.26 12.16 -10.27
CA ALA A 157 5.47 11.38 -10.02
C ALA A 157 5.73 10.31 -11.11
N LEU A 158 4.66 9.67 -11.62
CA LEU A 158 4.76 8.74 -12.75
C LEU A 158 5.16 9.45 -14.05
N GLU A 159 4.54 10.60 -14.37
CA GLU A 159 4.83 11.38 -15.56
C GLU A 159 6.28 11.91 -15.52
N HIS A 160 6.72 12.40 -14.38
CA HIS A 160 8.10 12.82 -14.16
C HIS A 160 9.09 11.66 -14.37
N ALA A 161 8.82 10.50 -13.78
CA ALA A 161 9.68 9.33 -13.94
C ALA A 161 9.75 8.85 -15.40
N ARG A 162 8.66 8.93 -16.17
CA ARG A 162 8.65 8.59 -17.61
C ARG A 162 9.49 9.53 -18.45
N ALA A 163 9.50 10.81 -18.09
CA ALA A 163 10.27 11.82 -18.84
C ALA A 163 11.78 11.70 -18.62
N HIS A 164 12.22 10.99 -17.57
CA HIS A 164 13.63 10.87 -17.18
C HIS A 164 14.15 9.41 -17.18
N SER A 165 13.42 8.49 -17.84
CA SER A 165 13.76 7.06 -17.96
C SER A 165 14.55 6.73 -19.20
#